data_c4370eb226490a1ca5058f1909a63d7b
#
_entry.id   c4370eb226490a1ca5058f1909a63d7b
#
_cell.length_a   1.000
_cell.length_b   1.000
_cell.length_c   1.000
_cell.angle_alpha   90.00
_cell.angle_beta   90.00
_cell.angle_gamma   90.00
#
_symmetry.space_group_name_H-M   'P 1'
#
loop_
_entity.id
_entity.type
_entity.pdbx_description
1 polymer ?
#
loop_
_entity_poly.entity_id
_entity_poly.type
_entity_poly.pdbx_seq_one_letter_code
_entity_poly.pdbx_strand_id
1 'polypeptide(L)'
;MDVDILGAKYTIVKDCTKDKEPLLAEFDGFMDDTVNKIIIAKMEHSDESLKDLNFYEKQVLRHEVIHAFLSESGLKSNSDWARNEEMVDYFAIQFPKMLKVF
;
A
#
# COMPACT_ATOMS: atom_id res chain seq x y z
N MET A 1 -5.00 -12.77 0.04
CA MET A 1 -5.96 -12.45 1.11
C MET A 1 -6.94 -11.41 0.60
N ASP A 2 -8.21 -11.66 0.76
CA ASP A 2 -9.23 -10.71 0.31
C ASP A 2 -9.66 -9.80 1.45
N VAL A 3 -9.85 -8.52 1.13
CA VAL A 3 -10.33 -7.51 2.07
C VAL A 3 -11.46 -6.72 1.45
N ASP A 4 -12.34 -6.19 2.30
CA ASP A 4 -13.42 -5.31 1.88
C ASP A 4 -12.97 -3.86 2.06
N ILE A 5 -13.05 -3.09 0.98
CA ILE A 5 -12.73 -1.66 1.00
C ILE A 5 -13.95 -0.92 0.48
N LEU A 6 -14.70 -0.32 1.40
CA LEU A 6 -15.92 0.43 1.10
C LEU A 6 -16.91 -0.37 0.25
N GLY A 7 -17.04 -1.67 0.54
CA GLY A 7 -17.97 -2.56 -0.15
C GLY A 7 -17.39 -3.27 -1.37
N ALA A 8 -16.18 -2.93 -1.79
CA ALA A 8 -15.52 -3.59 -2.91
C ALA A 8 -14.47 -4.58 -2.41
N LYS A 9 -14.39 -5.73 -3.06
CA LYS A 9 -13.39 -6.74 -2.73
C LYS A 9 -12.07 -6.40 -3.39
N TYR A 10 -11.01 -6.29 -2.58
CA TYR A 10 -9.64 -6.16 -3.04
C TYR A 10 -8.84 -7.39 -2.63
N THR A 11 -7.90 -7.80 -3.47
CA THR A 11 -7.01 -8.92 -3.17
C THR A 11 -5.62 -8.40 -2.86
N ILE A 12 -5.10 -8.75 -1.68
CA ILE A 12 -3.73 -8.43 -1.28
C ILE A 12 -2.84 -9.62 -1.60
N VAL A 13 -1.80 -9.39 -2.40
CA VAL A 13 -0.82 -10.40 -2.79
C VAL A 13 0.55 -9.95 -2.29
N LYS A 14 1.15 -10.75 -1.41
CA LYS A 14 2.47 -10.48 -0.84
C LYS A 14 3.54 -11.36 -1.49
N ASP A 15 4.79 -11.07 -1.14
CA ASP A 15 5.95 -11.85 -1.57
C ASP A 15 6.06 -11.96 -3.09
N CYS A 16 5.65 -10.90 -3.78
CA CYS A 16 5.75 -10.83 -5.23
C CYS A 16 7.15 -10.43 -5.67
N THR A 17 7.58 -10.94 -6.83
CA THR A 17 8.88 -10.61 -7.40
C THR A 17 8.71 -9.71 -8.62
N LYS A 18 9.75 -8.95 -8.94
CA LYS A 18 9.75 -8.07 -10.12
C LYS A 18 9.65 -8.85 -11.43
N ASP A 19 9.98 -10.15 -11.43
CA ASP A 19 9.85 -10.99 -12.62
C ASP A 19 8.39 -11.22 -12.98
N LYS A 20 7.52 -11.31 -11.98
CA LYS A 20 6.07 -11.47 -12.18
C LYS A 20 5.34 -10.14 -12.27
N GLU A 21 5.84 -9.13 -11.53
CA GLU A 21 5.24 -7.79 -11.45
C GLU A 21 6.33 -6.77 -11.71
N PRO A 22 6.53 -6.34 -12.97
CA PRO A 22 7.64 -5.46 -13.34
C PRO A 22 7.68 -4.12 -12.61
N LEU A 23 6.53 -3.59 -12.17
CA LEU A 23 6.51 -2.34 -11.41
C LEU A 23 7.28 -2.44 -10.09
N LEU A 24 7.48 -3.65 -9.57
CA LEU A 24 8.25 -3.87 -8.34
C LEU A 24 9.75 -3.63 -8.52
N ALA A 25 10.22 -3.40 -9.76
CA ALA A 25 11.59 -2.92 -9.97
C ALA A 25 11.78 -1.49 -9.47
N GLU A 26 10.70 -0.70 -9.40
CA GLU A 26 10.74 0.71 -8.98
C GLU A 26 10.05 0.97 -7.66
N PHE A 27 9.08 0.12 -7.27
CA PHE A 27 8.26 0.32 -6.07
C PHE A 27 8.28 -0.91 -5.20
N ASP A 28 8.17 -0.73 -3.89
CA ASP A 28 8.04 -1.83 -2.93
C ASP A 28 6.62 -2.38 -2.84
N GLY A 29 5.67 -1.68 -3.41
CA GLY A 29 4.29 -2.09 -3.52
C GLY A 29 3.53 -1.16 -4.44
N PHE A 30 2.37 -1.61 -4.91
CA PHE A 30 1.48 -0.75 -5.68
C PHE A 30 0.04 -1.24 -5.56
N MET A 31 -0.90 -0.35 -5.87
CA MET A 31 -2.32 -0.66 -5.92
C MET A 31 -2.78 -0.48 -7.37
N ASP A 32 -3.43 -1.51 -7.89
CA ASP A 32 -4.01 -1.50 -9.24
C ASP A 32 -5.52 -1.52 -9.12
N ASP A 33 -6.14 -0.36 -9.32
CA ASP A 33 -7.59 -0.20 -9.20
C ASP A 33 -8.37 -0.72 -10.41
N THR A 34 -7.68 -1.06 -11.49
CA THR A 34 -8.35 -1.68 -12.65
C THR A 34 -8.73 -3.13 -12.41
N VAL A 35 -8.05 -3.80 -11.48
CA VAL A 35 -8.31 -5.19 -11.11
C VAL A 35 -8.48 -5.39 -9.61
N ASN A 36 -8.53 -4.30 -8.83
CA ASN A 36 -8.72 -4.30 -7.38
C ASN A 36 -7.70 -5.18 -6.66
N LYS A 37 -6.41 -4.94 -6.95
CA LYS A 37 -5.31 -5.68 -6.33
C LYS A 37 -4.33 -4.74 -5.65
N ILE A 38 -3.81 -5.22 -4.54
CA ILE A 38 -2.71 -4.59 -3.81
C ILE A 38 -1.55 -5.57 -3.85
N ILE A 39 -0.44 -5.17 -4.46
CA ILE A 39 0.71 -6.03 -4.68
C ILE A 39 1.86 -5.54 -3.81
N ILE A 40 2.42 -6.42 -3.01
CA ILE A 40 3.53 -6.10 -2.11
C ILE A 40 4.74 -6.95 -2.49
N ALA A 41 5.87 -6.28 -2.66
CA ALA A 41 7.12 -6.94 -3.02
C ALA A 41 7.60 -7.87 -1.91
N LYS A 42 8.28 -8.93 -2.31
CA LYS A 42 9.03 -9.76 -1.38
C LYS A 42 10.15 -8.92 -0.77
N MET A 43 10.15 -8.80 0.54
CA MET A 43 11.17 -8.03 1.26
C MET A 43 12.39 -8.90 1.51
N GLU A 44 13.54 -8.48 1.00
CA GLU A 44 14.80 -9.21 1.12
C GLU A 44 15.86 -8.37 1.81
N HIS A 45 16.60 -8.97 2.73
CA HIS A 45 17.72 -8.31 3.38
C HIS A 45 18.90 -8.17 2.43
N SER A 46 19.55 -7.02 2.48
CA SER A 46 20.83 -6.76 1.86
C SER A 46 21.63 -5.85 2.79
N ASP A 47 22.91 -5.63 2.49
CA ASP A 47 23.73 -4.73 3.30
C ASP A 47 23.19 -3.30 3.35
N GLU A 48 22.40 -2.92 2.35
CA GLU A 48 21.80 -1.58 2.25
C GLU A 48 20.33 -1.55 2.69
N SER A 49 19.76 -2.68 3.10
CA SER A 49 18.35 -2.74 3.45
C SER A 49 18.08 -2.21 4.86
N LEU A 50 16.82 -1.86 5.11
CA LEU A 50 16.34 -1.55 6.45
C LEU A 50 16.42 -2.81 7.31
N LYS A 51 16.70 -2.63 8.61
CA LYS A 51 16.89 -3.76 9.53
C LYS A 51 15.59 -4.47 9.89
N ASP A 52 14.50 -3.72 10.02
CA ASP A 52 13.19 -4.29 10.36
C ASP A 52 12.28 -4.29 9.14
N LEU A 53 12.42 -5.31 8.30
CA LEU A 53 11.63 -5.44 7.08
C LEU A 53 10.16 -5.79 7.35
N ASN A 54 9.84 -6.44 8.47
CA ASN A 54 8.44 -6.68 8.85
C ASN A 54 7.71 -5.39 9.13
N PHE A 55 8.34 -4.49 9.88
CA PHE A 55 7.79 -3.17 10.15
C PHE A 55 7.57 -2.40 8.85
N TYR A 56 8.58 -2.41 7.99
CA TYR A 56 8.54 -1.71 6.71
C TYR A 56 7.46 -2.27 5.78
N GLU A 57 7.35 -3.60 5.68
CA GLU A 57 6.32 -4.24 4.85
C GLU A 57 4.91 -3.82 5.28
N LYS A 58 4.66 -3.78 6.59
CA LYS A 58 3.36 -3.32 7.10
C LYS A 58 3.08 -1.87 6.75
N GLN A 59 4.10 -1.03 6.77
CA GLN A 59 3.97 0.38 6.38
C GLN A 59 3.65 0.49 4.88
N VAL A 60 4.33 -0.26 4.03
CA VAL A 60 4.06 -0.31 2.58
C VAL A 60 2.63 -0.78 2.34
N LEU A 61 2.20 -1.83 3.03
CA LEU A 61 0.84 -2.34 2.90
C LEU A 61 -0.20 -1.27 3.27
N ARG A 62 0.00 -0.56 4.40
CA ARG A 62 -0.92 0.51 4.81
C ARG A 62 -0.97 1.62 3.77
N HIS A 63 0.17 1.99 3.20
CA HIS A 63 0.24 3.00 2.15
C HIS A 63 -0.66 2.63 0.96
N GLU A 64 -0.54 1.39 0.48
CA GLU A 64 -1.33 0.94 -0.67
C GLU A 64 -2.82 0.76 -0.32
N VAL A 65 -3.13 0.32 0.90
CA VAL A 65 -4.52 0.22 1.37
C VAL A 65 -5.17 1.61 1.41
N ILE A 66 -4.46 2.63 1.87
CA ILE A 66 -4.98 4.00 1.88
C ILE A 66 -5.28 4.46 0.46
N HIS A 67 -4.40 4.19 -0.50
CA HIS A 67 -4.67 4.48 -1.90
C HIS A 67 -5.95 3.79 -2.39
N ALA A 68 -6.16 2.53 -1.99
CA ALA A 68 -7.36 1.79 -2.38
C ALA A 68 -8.63 2.43 -1.81
N PHE A 69 -8.61 2.89 -0.55
CA PHE A 69 -9.74 3.63 0.03
C PHE A 69 -10.02 4.92 -0.72
N LEU A 70 -8.99 5.68 -1.05
CA LEU A 70 -9.14 6.94 -1.79
C LEU A 70 -9.65 6.72 -3.22
N SER A 71 -9.19 5.65 -3.86
CA SER A 71 -9.65 5.26 -5.18
C SER A 71 -11.12 4.84 -5.14
N GLU A 72 -11.46 3.94 -4.21
CA GLU A 72 -12.81 3.38 -4.12
C GLU A 72 -13.85 4.42 -3.72
N SER A 73 -13.47 5.42 -2.92
CA SER A 73 -14.35 6.53 -2.54
C SER A 73 -14.64 7.51 -3.69
N GLY A 74 -13.89 7.42 -4.81
CA GLY A 74 -14.00 8.35 -5.92
C GLY A 74 -13.14 9.61 -5.76
N LEU A 75 -12.57 9.85 -4.60
CA LEU A 75 -11.77 11.06 -4.34
C LEU A 75 -10.53 11.15 -5.22
N LYS A 76 -9.91 10.00 -5.51
CA LYS A 76 -8.73 9.96 -6.38
C LYS A 76 -9.00 10.61 -7.75
N SER A 77 -10.20 10.44 -8.29
CA SER A 77 -10.57 10.98 -9.61
C SER A 77 -10.94 12.45 -9.58
N ASN A 78 -11.26 12.99 -8.41
CA ASN A 78 -11.84 14.33 -8.30
C ASN A 78 -11.06 15.31 -7.42
N SER A 79 -10.04 14.84 -6.72
CA SER A 79 -9.33 15.66 -5.73
C SER A 79 -7.82 15.43 -5.80
N ASP A 80 -7.07 16.52 -5.99
CA ASP A 80 -5.61 16.46 -5.96
C ASP A 80 -5.08 16.00 -4.60
N TRP A 81 -5.77 16.37 -3.52
CA TRP A 81 -5.43 15.93 -2.18
C TRP A 81 -5.38 14.41 -2.09
N ALA A 82 -6.33 13.71 -2.70
CA ALA A 82 -6.41 12.25 -2.63
C ALA A 82 -5.31 11.53 -3.43
N ARG A 83 -4.56 12.26 -4.25
CA ARG A 83 -3.42 11.74 -5.00
C ARG A 83 -2.08 12.15 -4.40
N ASN A 84 -2.10 12.85 -3.27
CA ASN A 84 -0.88 13.37 -2.65
C ASN A 84 -0.14 12.26 -1.91
N GLU A 85 1.02 11.89 -2.41
CA GLU A 85 1.83 10.80 -1.84
C GLU A 85 2.35 11.11 -0.43
N GLU A 86 2.65 12.38 -0.16
CA GLU A 86 3.12 12.77 1.18
C GLU A 86 2.03 12.58 2.23
N MET A 87 0.78 12.92 1.88
CA MET A 87 -0.35 12.71 2.78
C MET A 87 -0.60 11.23 3.01
N VAL A 88 -0.60 10.42 1.96
CA VAL A 88 -0.81 8.97 2.06
C VAL A 88 0.29 8.36 2.93
N ASP A 89 1.53 8.75 2.72
CA ASP A 89 2.67 8.23 3.48
C ASP A 89 2.58 8.63 4.96
N TYR A 90 2.19 9.86 5.24
CA TYR A 90 1.95 10.33 6.61
C TYR A 90 0.97 9.41 7.34
N PHE A 91 -0.18 9.12 6.73
CA PHE A 91 -1.18 8.26 7.36
C PHE A 91 -0.70 6.82 7.47
N ALA A 92 0.03 6.32 6.48
CA ALA A 92 0.60 4.97 6.55
C ALA A 92 1.55 4.81 7.74
N ILE A 93 2.33 5.84 8.04
CA ILE A 93 3.27 5.85 9.17
C ILE A 93 2.55 6.07 10.48
N GLN A 94 1.64 7.04 10.55
CA GLN A 94 1.10 7.54 11.82
C GLN A 94 -0.20 6.86 12.26
N PHE A 95 -0.93 6.23 11.36
CA PHE A 95 -2.24 5.67 11.69
C PHE A 95 -2.23 4.67 12.85
N PRO A 96 -1.24 3.78 12.97
CA PRO A 96 -1.18 2.89 14.14
C PRO A 96 -1.10 3.63 15.47
N LYS A 97 -0.47 4.81 15.49
CA LYS A 97 -0.41 5.65 16.70
C LYS A 97 -1.76 6.33 16.95
N MET A 98 -2.43 6.77 15.90
CA MET A 98 -3.76 7.38 16.02
C MET A 98 -4.78 6.40 16.57
N LEU A 99 -4.73 5.14 16.14
CA LEU A 99 -5.64 4.09 16.62
C LEU A 99 -5.57 3.89 18.13
N LYS A 100 -4.41 4.15 18.75
CA LYS A 100 -4.24 4.01 20.19
C LYS A 100 -5.01 5.08 20.98
N VAL A 101 -5.38 6.17 20.32
CA VAL A 101 -6.10 7.30 20.95
C VAL A 101 -7.59 7.23 20.63
N PHE A 102 -7.93 6.72 19.45
CA PHE A 102 -9.32 6.56 19.06
C PHE A 102 -10.03 5.52 19.94
#